data_0f00283fac10041fb7d5528e50556014
#
_entry.id   0f00283fac10041fb7d5528e50556014
#
_cell.length_a   1.000
_cell.length_b   1.000
_cell.length_c   1.000
_cell.angle_alpha   90.00
_cell.angle_beta   90.00
_cell.angle_gamma   90.00
#
_symmetry.space_group_name_H-M   'P 1'
#
loop_
_entity.id
_entity.type
_entity.pdbx_description
1 polymer ?
#
loop_
_entity_poly.entity_id
_entity_poly.type
_entity_poly.pdbx_seq_one_letter_code
_entity_poly.pdbx_strand_id
1 'polypeptide(L)'
;TLRTAAAVYEDVFIPLHGAYQVRNALLALAAVEAVFGGRALPAKIVEDGFASVTSPGRLEVLRSSPTVVLDAGHNPHGLAALVPAVEETFGFRHLVAVVGAMADKDVEGILSVLEPACDAVVCVPIDSPRALEAEDLAVVAREVFGADRVDAADTLAGGIERAVTLSEGFDDPLASSGVLVVGSVVLVAEARALFGRA
;
A
#
# COMPACT_ATOMS: atom_id res chain seq x y z
N THR A 1 15.14 16.33 7.97
CA THR A 1 16.24 16.94 7.17
C THR A 1 16.44 16.17 5.88
N LEU A 2 16.49 16.85 4.72
CA LEU A 2 16.87 16.30 3.41
C LEU A 2 18.23 16.88 3.01
N ARG A 3 19.13 16.01 2.55
CA ARG A 3 20.49 16.42 2.12
C ARG A 3 20.70 16.01 0.67
N THR A 4 20.90 17.00 -0.19
CA THR A 4 21.25 16.81 -1.61
C THR A 4 22.72 17.19 -1.85
N ALA A 5 23.17 17.10 -3.09
CA ALA A 5 24.48 17.62 -3.48
C ALA A 5 24.53 19.15 -3.46
N ALA A 6 23.41 19.84 -3.60
CA ALA A 6 23.33 21.29 -3.69
C ALA A 6 23.14 21.96 -2.32
N ALA A 7 22.40 21.35 -1.38
CA ALA A 7 22.07 21.96 -0.09
C ALA A 7 21.62 20.94 0.97
N VAL A 8 21.45 21.45 2.20
CA VAL A 8 20.78 20.78 3.31
C VAL A 8 19.51 21.56 3.63
N TYR A 9 18.38 20.85 3.63
CA TYR A 9 17.06 21.40 3.96
C TYR A 9 16.61 20.80 5.29
N GLU A 10 16.52 21.63 6.31
CA GLU A 10 16.12 21.21 7.66
C GLU A 10 14.61 21.34 7.82
N ASP A 11 14.05 20.60 8.77
CA ASP A 11 12.62 20.64 9.18
C ASP A 11 11.59 20.49 8.06
N VAL A 12 11.98 19.78 6.98
CA VAL A 12 11.05 19.48 5.88
C VAL A 12 10.03 18.45 6.36
N PHE A 13 8.77 18.87 6.42
CA PHE A 13 7.64 18.01 6.72
C PHE A 13 7.09 17.38 5.44
N ILE A 14 6.86 16.06 5.47
CA ILE A 14 6.29 15.28 4.34
C ILE A 14 5.09 14.51 4.90
N PRO A 15 3.84 14.87 4.54
CA PRO A 15 2.62 14.25 5.06
C PRO A 15 2.31 12.90 4.37
N LEU A 16 3.31 12.06 4.22
CA LEU A 16 3.20 10.73 3.61
C LEU A 16 3.71 9.68 4.59
N HIS A 17 3.01 8.55 4.66
CA HIS A 17 3.39 7.42 5.50
C HIS A 17 4.54 6.59 4.88
N GLY A 18 5.39 6.03 5.75
CA GLY A 18 6.45 5.10 5.38
C GLY A 18 7.81 5.78 5.13
N ALA A 19 8.85 5.23 5.73
CA ALA A 19 10.23 5.74 5.63
C ALA A 19 10.76 5.81 4.19
N TYR A 20 10.26 4.93 3.29
CA TYR A 20 10.62 4.95 1.87
C TYR A 20 10.19 6.25 1.15
N GLN A 21 9.18 6.98 1.66
CA GLN A 21 8.75 8.25 1.10
C GLN A 21 9.79 9.36 1.29
N VAL A 22 10.60 9.28 2.34
CA VAL A 22 11.74 10.21 2.52
C VAL A 22 12.77 10.04 1.40
N ARG A 23 13.04 8.79 0.98
CA ARG A 23 13.91 8.50 -0.17
C ARG A 23 13.31 9.03 -1.47
N ASN A 24 12.02 8.82 -1.69
CA ASN A 24 11.32 9.33 -2.87
C ASN A 24 11.36 10.85 -2.92
N ALA A 25 11.13 11.53 -1.80
CA ALA A 25 11.22 12.98 -1.68
C ALA A 25 12.64 13.49 -1.98
N LEU A 26 13.66 12.81 -1.46
CA LEU A 26 15.05 13.18 -1.73
C LEU A 26 15.40 13.06 -3.22
N LEU A 27 14.96 11.99 -3.86
CA LEU A 27 15.14 11.78 -5.31
C LEU A 27 14.40 12.85 -6.14
N ALA A 28 13.16 13.15 -5.77
CA ALA A 28 12.37 14.19 -6.42
C ALA A 28 13.05 15.56 -6.30
N LEU A 29 13.51 15.92 -5.10
CA LEU A 29 14.22 17.16 -4.85
C LEU A 29 15.52 17.25 -5.66
N ALA A 30 16.34 16.21 -5.66
CA ALA A 30 17.56 16.14 -6.43
C ALA A 30 17.31 16.26 -7.93
N ALA A 31 16.23 15.65 -8.45
CA ALA A 31 15.84 15.77 -9.85
C ALA A 31 15.43 17.20 -10.22
N VAL A 32 14.67 17.87 -9.36
CA VAL A 32 14.30 19.29 -9.57
C VAL A 32 15.53 20.19 -9.54
N GLU A 33 16.42 20.02 -8.56
CA GLU A 33 17.69 20.78 -8.51
C GLU A 33 18.52 20.58 -9.78
N ALA A 34 18.60 19.35 -10.30
CA ALA A 34 19.31 19.07 -11.55
C ALA A 34 18.71 19.81 -12.75
N VAL A 35 17.37 19.89 -12.86
CA VAL A 35 16.67 20.66 -13.91
C VAL A 35 17.02 22.15 -13.78
N PHE A 36 17.19 22.67 -12.57
CA PHE A 36 17.59 24.06 -12.31
C PHE A 36 19.13 24.27 -12.32
N GLY A 37 19.88 23.37 -12.95
CA GLY A 37 21.33 23.49 -13.14
C GLY A 37 22.15 23.14 -11.90
N GLY A 38 21.65 22.25 -11.05
CA GLY A 38 22.34 21.76 -9.85
C GLY A 38 22.41 22.80 -8.72
N ARG A 39 21.51 23.77 -8.70
CA ARG A 39 21.47 24.83 -7.69
C ARG A 39 20.50 24.47 -6.57
N ALA A 40 20.86 24.90 -5.36
CA ALA A 40 19.93 24.88 -4.24
C ALA A 40 18.67 25.68 -4.53
N LEU A 41 17.52 25.13 -4.13
CA LEU A 41 16.23 25.83 -4.18
C LEU A 41 16.04 26.67 -2.91
N PRO A 42 15.23 27.74 -2.93
CA PRO A 42 14.87 28.42 -1.70
C PRO A 42 14.18 27.48 -0.72
N ALA A 43 14.66 27.44 0.53
CA ALA A 43 14.17 26.50 1.55
C ALA A 43 12.64 26.56 1.71
N LYS A 44 12.07 27.77 1.71
CA LYS A 44 10.62 27.98 1.81
C LYS A 44 9.83 27.31 0.68
N ILE A 45 10.36 27.29 -0.54
CA ILE A 45 9.70 26.60 -1.67
C ILE A 45 9.73 25.09 -1.47
N VAL A 46 10.84 24.55 -0.95
CA VAL A 46 10.96 23.12 -0.65
C VAL A 46 10.01 22.71 0.49
N GLU A 47 9.97 23.48 1.57
CA GLU A 47 9.07 23.28 2.70
C GLU A 47 7.60 23.27 2.25
N ASP A 48 7.15 24.32 1.56
CA ASP A 48 5.77 24.47 1.11
C ASP A 48 5.39 23.37 0.10
N GLY A 49 6.32 23.04 -0.81
CA GLY A 49 6.12 22.00 -1.81
C GLY A 49 5.91 20.64 -1.17
N PHE A 50 6.75 20.26 -0.21
CA PHE A 50 6.60 18.98 0.47
C PHE A 50 5.44 18.96 1.47
N ALA A 51 5.16 20.06 2.17
CA ALA A 51 4.04 20.14 3.11
C ALA A 51 2.67 19.96 2.42
N SER A 52 2.58 20.25 1.12
CA SER A 52 1.36 20.14 0.33
C SER A 52 1.28 18.84 -0.49
N VAL A 53 2.28 17.97 -0.44
CA VAL A 53 2.32 16.77 -1.28
C VAL A 53 1.23 15.78 -0.87
N THR A 54 0.55 15.24 -1.87
CA THR A 54 -0.37 14.11 -1.72
C THR A 54 0.06 12.97 -2.64
N SER A 55 -0.16 11.74 -2.22
CA SER A 55 0.15 10.57 -3.02
C SER A 55 -0.98 9.54 -2.87
N PRO A 56 -2.08 9.72 -3.62
CA PRO A 56 -3.19 8.79 -3.59
C PRO A 56 -2.75 7.34 -3.83
N GLY A 57 -3.29 6.42 -3.03
CA GLY A 57 -2.91 5.01 -3.12
C GLY A 57 -1.49 4.69 -2.64
N ARG A 58 -0.92 5.51 -1.77
CA ARG A 58 0.32 5.22 -1.05
C ARG A 58 0.08 5.29 0.45
N LEU A 59 -0.14 4.14 1.07
CA LEU A 59 -0.59 4.00 2.48
C LEU A 59 -1.76 4.95 2.78
N GLU A 60 -2.70 5.05 1.84
CA GLU A 60 -3.88 5.91 1.97
C GLU A 60 -4.93 5.25 2.84
N VAL A 61 -5.36 5.94 3.89
CA VAL A 61 -6.45 5.47 4.77
C VAL A 61 -7.79 5.85 4.15
N LEU A 62 -8.60 4.85 3.78
CA LEU A 62 -9.96 5.05 3.26
C LEU A 62 -11.02 5.10 4.36
N ARG A 63 -10.85 4.28 5.39
CA ARG A 63 -11.77 4.12 6.52
C ARG A 63 -10.95 3.88 7.79
N SER A 64 -11.42 4.38 8.93
CA SER A 64 -10.71 4.31 10.21
C SER A 64 -11.24 3.26 11.17
N SER A 65 -12.43 2.68 10.92
CA SER A 65 -13.00 1.68 11.84
C SER A 65 -13.88 0.67 11.07
N PRO A 66 -13.43 -0.58 10.90
CA PRO A 66 -12.02 -0.98 10.98
C PRO A 66 -11.17 -0.22 9.98
N THR A 67 -9.89 -0.13 10.24
CA THR A 67 -8.98 0.63 9.35
C THR A 67 -8.80 -0.10 8.03
N VAL A 68 -9.08 0.60 6.93
CA VAL A 68 -8.84 0.11 5.56
C VAL A 68 -7.79 1.00 4.91
N VAL A 69 -6.66 0.41 4.56
CA VAL A 69 -5.50 1.08 3.96
C VAL A 69 -5.31 0.61 2.53
N LEU A 70 -5.00 1.53 1.62
CA LEU A 70 -4.62 1.24 0.25
C LEU A 70 -3.13 1.45 0.00
N ASP A 71 -2.52 0.56 -0.76
CA ASP A 71 -1.22 0.82 -1.39
C ASP A 71 -1.14 0.23 -2.80
N ALA A 72 -0.56 0.97 -3.73
CA ALA A 72 -0.38 0.55 -5.11
C ALA A 72 0.88 -0.32 -5.34
N GLY A 73 1.46 -0.90 -4.30
CA GLY A 73 2.51 -1.91 -4.38
C GLY A 73 2.04 -3.09 -5.23
N HIS A 74 2.84 -3.46 -6.23
CA HIS A 74 2.46 -4.45 -7.24
C HIS A 74 3.63 -5.35 -7.68
N ASN A 75 4.66 -5.42 -6.87
CA ASN A 75 5.82 -6.29 -7.05
C ASN A 75 6.47 -6.59 -5.70
N PRO A 76 7.23 -7.70 -5.57
CA PRO A 76 7.82 -8.11 -4.30
C PRO A 76 8.71 -7.06 -3.65
N HIS A 77 9.51 -6.33 -4.46
CA HIS A 77 10.41 -5.29 -3.96
C HIS A 77 9.64 -4.12 -3.31
N GLY A 78 8.56 -3.68 -3.95
CA GLY A 78 7.68 -2.63 -3.41
C GLY A 78 6.98 -3.07 -2.12
N LEU A 79 6.50 -4.32 -2.09
CA LEU A 79 5.85 -4.91 -0.91
C LEU A 79 6.84 -5.07 0.26
N ALA A 80 8.09 -5.42 0.00
CA ALA A 80 9.13 -5.53 1.02
C ALA A 80 9.43 -4.18 1.71
N ALA A 81 9.20 -3.06 1.03
CA ALA A 81 9.29 -1.73 1.62
C ALA A 81 7.97 -1.30 2.30
N LEU A 82 6.83 -1.78 1.78
CA LEU A 82 5.49 -1.44 2.27
C LEU A 82 5.19 -2.11 3.61
N VAL A 83 5.45 -3.41 3.75
CA VAL A 83 5.09 -4.19 4.94
C VAL A 83 5.64 -3.57 6.23
N PRO A 84 6.94 -3.26 6.36
CA PRO A 84 7.46 -2.57 7.54
C PRO A 84 6.81 -1.19 7.76
N ALA A 85 6.49 -0.47 6.68
CA ALA A 85 5.84 0.84 6.79
C ALA A 85 4.40 0.75 7.31
N VAL A 86 3.66 -0.31 6.98
CA VAL A 86 2.34 -0.60 7.55
C VAL A 86 2.47 -0.86 9.05
N GLU A 87 3.41 -1.70 9.44
CA GLU A 87 3.67 -2.03 10.84
C GLU A 87 4.06 -0.79 11.65
N GLU A 88 5.03 0.00 11.18
CA GLU A 88 5.49 1.23 11.84
C GLU A 88 4.40 2.30 11.97
N THR A 89 3.52 2.40 10.95
CA THR A 89 2.52 3.47 10.90
C THR A 89 1.27 3.14 11.70
N PHE A 90 0.80 1.89 11.62
CA PHE A 90 -0.52 1.49 12.13
C PHE A 90 -0.43 0.54 13.32
N GLY A 91 0.65 -0.25 13.44
CA GLY A 91 0.85 -1.20 14.53
C GLY A 91 -0.26 -2.24 14.63
N PHE A 92 -0.79 -2.71 13.49
CA PHE A 92 -1.82 -3.75 13.49
C PHE A 92 -1.27 -5.05 14.09
N ARG A 93 -2.05 -5.63 14.99
CA ARG A 93 -1.79 -6.98 15.49
C ARG A 93 -2.42 -8.05 14.61
N HIS A 94 -3.50 -7.67 13.93
CA HIS A 94 -4.18 -8.51 12.95
C HIS A 94 -4.35 -7.74 11.65
N LEU A 95 -3.86 -8.30 10.58
CA LEU A 95 -3.90 -7.70 9.26
C LEU A 95 -4.47 -8.70 8.24
N VAL A 96 -5.50 -8.28 7.51
CA VAL A 96 -6.05 -9.04 6.40
C VAL A 96 -5.71 -8.33 5.10
N ALA A 97 -5.06 -9.02 4.16
CA ALA A 97 -4.79 -8.47 2.85
C ALA A 97 -5.96 -8.71 1.89
N VAL A 98 -6.30 -7.70 1.07
CA VAL A 98 -7.14 -7.85 -0.13
C VAL A 98 -6.22 -7.67 -1.34
N VAL A 99 -6.06 -8.72 -2.13
CA VAL A 99 -5.08 -8.77 -3.21
C VAL A 99 -5.75 -9.02 -4.54
N GLY A 100 -5.42 -8.17 -5.51
CA GLY A 100 -5.70 -8.40 -6.92
C GLY A 100 -4.45 -8.11 -7.74
N ALA A 101 -4.14 -8.95 -8.71
CA ALA A 101 -2.89 -8.85 -9.46
C ALA A 101 -3.11 -8.98 -10.97
N MET A 102 -2.20 -8.40 -11.75
CA MET A 102 -2.09 -8.64 -13.17
C MET A 102 -1.36 -9.97 -13.42
N ALA A 103 -1.77 -10.73 -14.43
CA ALA A 103 -1.22 -12.04 -14.77
C ALA A 103 0.29 -12.03 -15.14
N ASP A 104 0.82 -10.86 -15.52
CA ASP A 104 2.24 -10.67 -15.85
C ASP A 104 3.14 -10.37 -14.64
N LYS A 105 2.60 -10.37 -13.42
CA LYS A 105 3.35 -10.06 -12.20
C LYS A 105 3.85 -11.32 -11.50
N ASP A 106 4.88 -11.14 -10.70
CA ASP A 106 5.38 -12.15 -9.78
C ASP A 106 4.43 -12.27 -8.58
N VAL A 107 3.33 -13.00 -8.81
CA VAL A 107 2.25 -13.15 -7.83
C VAL A 107 2.71 -13.92 -6.60
N GLU A 108 3.46 -15.01 -6.81
CA GLU A 108 4.02 -15.83 -5.71
C GLU A 108 4.95 -14.99 -4.84
N GLY A 109 5.83 -14.20 -5.46
CA GLY A 109 6.72 -13.29 -4.74
C GLY A 109 5.97 -12.20 -3.97
N ILE A 110 4.89 -11.63 -4.52
CA ILE A 110 4.00 -10.69 -3.83
C ILE A 110 3.40 -11.33 -2.58
N LEU A 111 2.79 -12.50 -2.74
CA LEU A 111 2.13 -13.23 -1.65
C LEU A 111 3.12 -13.67 -0.57
N SER A 112 4.31 -14.12 -0.97
CA SER A 112 5.38 -14.52 -0.03
C SER A 112 5.89 -13.38 0.84
N VAL A 113 5.86 -12.14 0.34
CA VAL A 113 6.20 -10.95 1.15
C VAL A 113 5.07 -10.58 2.12
N LEU A 114 3.81 -10.78 1.74
CA LEU A 114 2.64 -10.47 2.58
C LEU A 114 2.41 -11.53 3.67
N GLU A 115 2.72 -12.79 3.39
CA GLU A 115 2.37 -13.93 4.24
C GLU A 115 2.80 -13.77 5.70
N PRO A 116 4.05 -13.38 6.04
CA PRO A 116 4.46 -13.25 7.43
C PRO A 116 3.82 -12.06 8.17
N ALA A 117 3.21 -11.12 7.45
CA ALA A 117 2.61 -9.91 8.02
C ALA A 117 1.08 -9.94 8.08
N CYS A 118 0.44 -10.89 7.38
CA CYS A 118 -1.01 -10.96 7.26
C CYS A 118 -1.55 -12.26 7.84
N ASP A 119 -2.62 -12.18 8.62
CA ASP A 119 -3.31 -13.37 9.16
C ASP A 119 -4.11 -14.12 8.08
N ALA A 120 -4.64 -13.39 7.09
CA ALA A 120 -5.39 -13.95 5.99
C ALA A 120 -5.27 -13.08 4.72
N VAL A 121 -5.64 -13.66 3.58
CA VAL A 121 -5.72 -12.97 2.30
C VAL A 121 -7.05 -13.25 1.62
N VAL A 122 -7.66 -12.21 1.04
CA VAL A 122 -8.84 -12.28 0.20
C VAL A 122 -8.44 -11.91 -1.23
N CYS A 123 -8.55 -12.85 -2.15
CA CYS A 123 -8.26 -12.65 -3.56
C CYS A 123 -9.47 -12.03 -4.27
N VAL A 124 -9.24 -10.98 -5.07
CA VAL A 124 -10.30 -10.23 -5.75
C VAL A 124 -9.96 -10.01 -7.23
N PRO A 125 -11.00 -9.89 -8.09
CA PRO A 125 -10.79 -9.50 -9.48
C PRO A 125 -10.38 -8.03 -9.59
N ILE A 126 -9.80 -7.67 -10.74
CA ILE A 126 -9.51 -6.30 -11.17
C ILE A 126 -10.16 -6.07 -12.52
N ASP A 127 -10.77 -4.92 -12.75
CA ASP A 127 -11.35 -4.56 -14.06
C ASP A 127 -10.24 -4.26 -15.07
N SER A 128 -9.61 -5.31 -15.56
CA SER A 128 -8.55 -5.25 -16.56
C SER A 128 -8.50 -6.54 -17.37
N PRO A 129 -8.34 -6.46 -18.70
CA PRO A 129 -8.16 -7.67 -19.53
C PRO A 129 -6.86 -8.42 -19.27
N ARG A 130 -5.97 -7.85 -18.46
CA ARG A 130 -4.70 -8.46 -18.04
C ARG A 130 -4.73 -8.98 -16.60
N ALA A 131 -5.86 -8.87 -15.92
CA ALA A 131 -6.00 -9.34 -14.56
C ALA A 131 -5.88 -10.87 -14.51
N LEU A 132 -5.33 -11.36 -13.40
CA LEU A 132 -5.48 -12.75 -13.01
C LEU A 132 -6.86 -12.90 -12.38
N GLU A 133 -7.57 -13.96 -12.74
CA GLU A 133 -8.86 -14.26 -12.12
C GLU A 133 -8.71 -14.52 -10.62
N ALA A 134 -9.70 -14.12 -9.83
CA ALA A 134 -9.59 -14.20 -8.37
C ALA A 134 -9.36 -15.64 -7.87
N GLU A 135 -9.99 -16.62 -8.48
CA GLU A 135 -9.79 -18.04 -8.13
C GLU A 135 -8.41 -18.56 -8.53
N ASP A 136 -7.87 -18.15 -9.67
CA ASP A 136 -6.49 -18.51 -10.08
C ASP A 136 -5.47 -17.90 -9.13
N LEU A 137 -5.69 -16.64 -8.71
CA LEU A 137 -4.89 -15.99 -7.68
C LEU A 137 -4.99 -16.74 -6.34
N ALA A 138 -6.18 -17.19 -5.96
CA ALA A 138 -6.42 -17.92 -4.72
C ALA A 138 -5.74 -19.29 -4.72
N VAL A 139 -5.60 -19.95 -5.89
CA VAL A 139 -4.81 -21.19 -5.99
C VAL A 139 -3.36 -20.95 -5.57
N VAL A 140 -2.72 -19.92 -6.11
CA VAL A 140 -1.34 -19.56 -5.73
C VAL A 140 -1.26 -19.11 -4.26
N ALA A 141 -2.27 -18.36 -3.80
CA ALA A 141 -2.32 -17.90 -2.42
C ALA A 141 -2.41 -19.05 -1.42
N ARG A 142 -3.17 -20.12 -1.71
CA ARG A 142 -3.28 -21.30 -0.86
C ARG A 142 -1.96 -22.07 -0.72
N GLU A 143 -1.10 -22.04 -1.73
CA GLU A 143 0.24 -22.64 -1.66
C GLU A 143 1.17 -21.87 -0.71
N VAL A 144 1.00 -20.55 -0.63
CA VAL A 144 1.83 -19.65 0.20
C VAL A 144 1.30 -19.52 1.62
N PHE A 145 -0.01 -19.21 1.77
CA PHE A 145 -0.65 -18.93 3.07
C PHE A 145 -1.21 -20.18 3.78
N GLY A 146 -1.46 -21.27 3.03
CA GLY A 146 -2.28 -22.39 3.50
C GLY A 146 -3.77 -22.13 3.24
N ALA A 147 -4.53 -23.22 3.01
CA ALA A 147 -5.92 -23.15 2.55
C ALA A 147 -6.87 -22.42 3.52
N ASP A 148 -6.61 -22.54 4.82
CA ASP A 148 -7.47 -21.97 5.88
C ASP A 148 -7.36 -20.44 6.00
N ARG A 149 -6.36 -19.83 5.38
CA ARG A 149 -6.09 -18.39 5.43
C ARG A 149 -6.43 -17.66 4.15
N VAL A 150 -7.07 -18.33 3.18
CA VAL A 150 -7.32 -17.78 1.84
C VAL A 150 -8.79 -17.84 1.47
N ASP A 151 -9.35 -16.68 1.16
CA ASP A 151 -10.66 -16.55 0.55
C ASP A 151 -10.55 -15.96 -0.87
N ALA A 152 -11.56 -16.19 -1.71
CA ALA A 152 -11.76 -15.52 -2.98
C ALA A 152 -13.13 -14.84 -2.99
N ALA A 153 -13.24 -13.72 -3.69
CA ALA A 153 -14.49 -12.99 -3.84
C ALA A 153 -14.72 -12.60 -5.31
N ASP A 154 -15.99 -12.60 -5.72
CA ASP A 154 -16.40 -12.29 -7.09
C ASP A 154 -16.29 -10.80 -7.44
N THR A 155 -16.18 -9.94 -6.42
CA THR A 155 -16.08 -8.48 -6.59
C THR A 155 -15.11 -7.88 -5.57
N LEU A 156 -14.50 -6.75 -5.93
CA LEU A 156 -13.66 -5.99 -5.00
C LEU A 156 -14.44 -5.54 -3.75
N ALA A 157 -15.67 -5.08 -3.91
CA ALA A 157 -16.52 -4.66 -2.78
C ALA A 157 -16.76 -5.82 -1.81
N GLY A 158 -17.17 -6.99 -2.33
CA GLY A 158 -17.37 -8.19 -1.53
C GLY A 158 -16.10 -8.69 -0.86
N GLY A 159 -14.95 -8.57 -1.55
CA GLY A 159 -13.64 -8.90 -0.98
C GLY A 159 -13.24 -8.00 0.18
N ILE A 160 -13.46 -6.68 0.06
CA ILE A 160 -13.22 -5.74 1.15
C ILE A 160 -14.16 -6.02 2.34
N GLU A 161 -15.44 -6.26 2.10
CA GLU A 161 -16.40 -6.62 3.16
C GLU A 161 -16.01 -7.93 3.87
N ARG A 162 -15.56 -8.93 3.11
CA ARG A 162 -15.07 -10.19 3.66
C ARG A 162 -13.82 -9.98 4.50
N ALA A 163 -12.86 -9.21 4.04
CA ALA A 163 -11.63 -8.88 4.78
C ALA A 163 -11.94 -8.11 6.07
N VAL A 164 -12.89 -7.18 6.03
CA VAL A 164 -13.39 -6.47 7.22
C VAL A 164 -13.98 -7.45 8.23
N THR A 165 -14.85 -8.36 7.78
CA THR A 165 -15.45 -9.39 8.65
C THR A 165 -14.39 -10.27 9.30
N LEU A 166 -13.37 -10.68 8.54
CA LEU A 166 -12.24 -11.45 9.07
C LEU A 166 -11.45 -10.63 10.10
N SER A 167 -11.17 -9.36 9.81
CA SER A 167 -10.40 -8.49 10.72
C SER A 167 -11.12 -8.18 12.04
N GLU A 168 -12.46 -8.21 12.04
CA GLU A 168 -13.30 -8.04 13.24
C GLU A 168 -13.51 -9.36 14.00
N GLY A 169 -13.25 -10.50 13.36
CA GLY A 169 -13.44 -11.84 13.93
C GLY A 169 -12.30 -12.33 14.81
N PHE A 170 -11.20 -11.60 14.93
CA PHE A 170 -10.13 -11.96 15.84
C PHE A 170 -10.56 -11.67 17.29
N ASP A 171 -10.43 -12.69 18.14
CA ASP A 171 -10.94 -12.69 19.52
C ASP A 171 -9.98 -11.93 20.48
N ASP A 172 -9.54 -10.73 20.07
CA ASP A 172 -8.70 -9.81 20.85
C ASP A 172 -9.27 -8.39 20.80
N PRO A 173 -10.20 -8.03 21.71
CA PRO A 173 -10.86 -6.72 21.70
C PRO A 173 -9.92 -5.54 21.97
N LEU A 174 -8.68 -5.78 22.38
CA LEU A 174 -7.64 -4.76 22.61
C LEU A 174 -6.65 -4.67 21.44
N ALA A 175 -6.71 -5.61 20.50
CA ALA A 175 -5.83 -5.59 19.34
C ALA A 175 -6.34 -4.64 18.25
N SER A 176 -5.44 -3.85 17.69
CA SER A 176 -5.71 -3.11 16.46
C SER A 176 -5.75 -4.07 15.28
N SER A 177 -6.85 -4.09 14.54
CA SER A 177 -6.98 -4.85 13.31
C SER A 177 -7.13 -3.93 12.10
N GLY A 178 -6.69 -4.38 10.94
CA GLY A 178 -6.76 -3.62 9.71
C GLY A 178 -6.90 -4.46 8.46
N VAL A 179 -7.27 -3.80 7.38
CA VAL A 179 -7.34 -4.36 6.03
C VAL A 179 -6.39 -3.59 5.12
N LEU A 180 -5.54 -4.31 4.40
CA LEU A 180 -4.61 -3.75 3.40
C LEU A 180 -5.05 -4.16 2.00
N VAL A 181 -5.47 -3.21 1.18
CA VAL A 181 -5.79 -3.43 -0.24
C VAL A 181 -4.56 -3.14 -1.08
N VAL A 182 -4.05 -4.14 -1.82
CA VAL A 182 -2.74 -4.06 -2.48
C VAL A 182 -2.64 -4.98 -3.70
N GLY A 183 -1.65 -4.78 -4.56
CA GLY A 183 -1.31 -5.66 -5.67
C GLY A 183 -1.44 -5.03 -7.06
N SER A 184 -2.18 -3.93 -7.21
CA SER A 184 -2.31 -3.22 -8.49
C SER A 184 -2.70 -1.75 -8.30
N VAL A 185 -2.17 -0.89 -9.16
CA VAL A 185 -2.62 0.51 -9.27
C VAL A 185 -4.09 0.60 -9.68
N VAL A 186 -4.55 -0.30 -10.56
CA VAL A 186 -5.95 -0.35 -11.01
C VAL A 186 -6.85 -0.73 -9.85
N LEU A 187 -6.52 -1.78 -9.10
CA LEU A 187 -7.25 -2.19 -7.90
C LEU A 187 -7.41 -1.03 -6.90
N VAL A 188 -6.33 -0.28 -6.67
CA VAL A 188 -6.35 0.89 -5.77
C VAL A 188 -7.27 1.97 -6.30
N ALA A 189 -7.27 2.24 -7.61
CA ALA A 189 -8.18 3.22 -8.22
C ALA A 189 -9.65 2.79 -8.08
N GLU A 190 -9.96 1.52 -8.30
CA GLU A 190 -11.31 0.96 -8.09
C GLU A 190 -11.74 1.06 -6.63
N ALA A 191 -10.86 0.68 -5.69
CA ALA A 191 -11.14 0.79 -4.26
C ALA A 191 -11.39 2.25 -3.85
N ARG A 192 -10.60 3.22 -4.33
CA ARG A 192 -10.83 4.65 -4.08
C ARG A 192 -12.21 5.10 -4.58
N ALA A 193 -12.61 4.66 -5.77
CA ALA A 193 -13.92 4.96 -6.33
C ALA A 193 -15.07 4.40 -5.47
N LEU A 194 -14.95 3.17 -4.96
CA LEU A 194 -15.92 2.57 -4.04
C LEU A 194 -16.12 3.39 -2.76
N PHE A 195 -15.08 4.06 -2.27
CA PHE A 195 -15.15 4.93 -1.10
C PHE A 195 -15.42 6.40 -1.45
N GLY A 196 -15.83 6.70 -2.69
CA GLY A 196 -16.16 8.07 -3.13
C GLY A 196 -14.95 9.01 -3.20
N ARG A 197 -13.74 8.47 -3.37
CA ARG A 197 -12.51 9.24 -3.52
C ARG A 197 -12.07 9.21 -4.98
N ALA A 198 -12.32 10.28 -5.69
CA ALA A 198 -11.85 10.47 -7.07
C ALA A 198 -10.36 10.87 -7.12
#